data_0eed3f441cba2802c6e501fcc336599a
#
_entry.id   0eed3f441cba2802c6e501fcc336599a
#
_cell.length_a   1.000
_cell.length_b   1.000
_cell.length_c   1.000
_cell.angle_alpha   90.00
_cell.angle_beta   90.00
_cell.angle_gamma   90.00
#
_symmetry.space_group_name_H-M   'P 1'
#
loop_
_entity.id
_entity.type
_entity.pdbx_description
1 polymer ?
#
loop_
_entity_poly.entity_id
_entity_poly.type
_entity_poly.pdbx_seq_one_letter_code
_entity_poly.pdbx_strand_id
1 'polypeptide(L)'
;MKACWLLPLLISAALPGMVQAQAIYPIDRATMLAGGKFDFKVEFDEVLKPEDIRILINGKDYQQVLGKTASFVEREDGGNASTIWLRDVNLPEAGKYVVEAEAKGKKTQVNWEVYSASGTRKAKNVILFIGDGLSVAHRTGARILSKGVTEGKADGRLAIDDLQYMAFAGTSSTDSIAADSANTMSAYMTGHKSGVNALGVYVSRSKNSLEHPKQETLGELLTRSTKMSVGVVSDAELQDATPAAVVSHTRRRADKAEIVEMFYNVQPTVMLGGGSAYFLPKSTPGSKRKDETNYVEKFQQAGYSLVTDADSLKKNAAQATKLLGLFHTGNMDGVIDRRFLKNDVAKKFPNQPDLTDMTQAALDVLSKNQDGFFLMVESALIDKASHPLDWERAFTNTIMLDQSVAIAKKFAEKNPDTMIIVTGDHTHGLSIIGTIDDNKPGTEMREKVGVYEDAGYPNYKDANKDGYPDDLNVSKRLAVFFNNFPDYYETFRPKLDGQFVPAIKNEKDEYVANKAYEKVQGAVFREGILPRSSDTGVHAVDDMVIQASGPGAERIRGYMENTDLFRVIVDALAVKPQDKK
;
A
#
# COMPACT_ATOMS: atom_id res chain seq x y z
N MET A 1 12.83 49.59 47.89
CA MET A 1 13.78 49.19 46.84
C MET A 1 13.05 48.18 45.93
N LYS A 2 12.63 48.66 44.74
CA LYS A 2 11.94 47.80 43.74
C LYS A 2 13.01 47.28 42.77
N ALA A 3 13.23 45.99 42.77
CA ALA A 3 14.12 45.35 41.81
C ALA A 3 13.38 45.11 40.48
N CYS A 4 13.83 45.80 39.43
CA CYS A 4 13.33 45.62 38.06
C CYS A 4 14.08 44.43 37.43
N TRP A 5 13.36 43.36 37.11
CA TRP A 5 13.89 42.23 36.34
C TRP A 5 13.67 42.50 34.83
N LEU A 6 14.76 42.79 34.13
CA LEU A 6 14.80 42.83 32.67
C LEU A 6 14.89 41.40 32.15
N LEU A 7 13.83 40.91 31.52
CA LEU A 7 13.87 39.69 30.69
C LEU A 7 14.57 40.04 29.37
N PRO A 8 15.57 39.24 28.93
CA PRO A 8 16.11 39.39 27.58
C PRO A 8 15.10 38.82 26.57
N LEU A 9 14.67 39.66 25.64
CA LEU A 9 13.92 39.27 24.45
C LEU A 9 14.86 38.43 23.58
N LEU A 10 14.71 37.11 23.59
CA LEU A 10 15.29 36.21 22.58
C LEU A 10 14.54 36.44 21.27
N ILE A 11 15.11 37.25 20.39
CA ILE A 11 14.69 37.33 19.00
C ILE A 11 15.13 36.04 18.36
N SER A 12 14.21 35.11 18.23
CA SER A 12 14.33 33.93 17.40
C SER A 12 14.41 34.40 15.95
N ALA A 13 15.62 34.54 15.41
CA ALA A 13 15.81 34.70 13.99
C ALA A 13 15.33 33.42 13.30
N ALA A 14 14.11 33.46 12.77
CA ALA A 14 13.66 32.46 11.81
C ALA A 14 14.65 32.52 10.64
N LEU A 15 15.47 31.49 10.49
CA LEU A 15 16.23 31.26 9.26
C LEU A 15 15.19 31.24 8.13
N PRO A 16 15.33 32.11 7.11
CA PRO A 16 14.47 31.99 5.94
C PRO A 16 14.73 30.59 5.37
N GLY A 17 13.68 29.76 5.32
CA GLY A 17 13.73 28.52 4.58
C GLY A 17 14.27 28.88 3.19
N MET A 18 15.40 28.31 2.79
CA MET A 18 15.90 28.48 1.43
C MET A 18 14.79 27.97 0.51
N VAL A 19 14.11 28.88 -0.16
CA VAL A 19 13.30 28.55 -1.32
C VAL A 19 14.28 28.00 -2.34
N GLN A 20 14.26 26.69 -2.54
CA GLN A 20 15.12 26.00 -3.48
C GLN A 20 14.67 26.44 -4.88
N ALA A 21 15.41 27.33 -5.50
CA ALA A 21 15.05 27.96 -6.78
C ALA A 21 15.10 27.00 -7.98
N GLN A 22 15.43 25.74 -7.75
CA GLN A 22 15.57 24.68 -8.76
C GLN A 22 15.27 23.34 -8.10
N ALA A 23 14.52 22.47 -8.77
CA ALA A 23 14.31 21.10 -8.32
C ALA A 23 15.00 20.10 -9.26
N ILE A 24 15.67 19.11 -8.71
CA ILE A 24 16.36 18.05 -9.46
C ILE A 24 15.68 16.71 -9.08
N TYR A 25 15.31 15.93 -10.10
CA TYR A 25 14.75 14.58 -9.93
C TYR A 25 15.65 13.57 -10.66
N PRO A 26 15.96 12.44 -10.02
CA PRO A 26 15.67 12.01 -8.64
C PRO A 26 16.10 13.03 -7.58
N ILE A 27 15.34 13.06 -6.45
CA ILE A 27 15.57 14.00 -5.36
C ILE A 27 16.87 13.70 -4.59
N ASP A 28 17.27 14.61 -3.68
CA ASP A 28 18.44 14.39 -2.82
C ASP A 28 18.31 13.10 -1.99
N ARG A 29 19.42 12.43 -1.76
CA ARG A 29 19.56 11.14 -1.05
C ARG A 29 18.82 9.98 -1.71
N ALA A 30 18.49 10.04 -3.00
CA ALA A 30 17.94 8.91 -3.72
C ALA A 30 18.95 7.76 -3.78
N THR A 31 18.47 6.52 -3.54
CA THR A 31 19.22 5.28 -3.70
C THR A 31 18.68 4.52 -4.89
N MET A 32 19.51 4.19 -5.87
CA MET A 32 19.12 3.64 -7.15
C MET A 32 19.82 2.32 -7.46
N LEU A 33 19.12 1.39 -8.08
CA LEU A 33 19.75 0.18 -8.61
C LEU A 33 20.55 0.51 -9.88
N ALA A 34 21.80 0.09 -9.96
CA ALA A 34 22.64 0.24 -11.15
C ALA A 34 21.95 -0.39 -12.37
N GLY A 35 21.76 0.40 -13.44
CA GLY A 35 21.05 -0.01 -14.65
C GLY A 35 19.52 0.03 -14.55
N GLY A 36 18.93 0.35 -13.40
CA GLY A 36 17.51 0.66 -13.25
C GLY A 36 17.14 1.93 -14.02
N LYS A 37 15.98 1.96 -14.66
CA LYS A 37 15.54 3.11 -15.46
C LYS A 37 14.87 4.18 -14.59
N PHE A 38 15.11 5.44 -14.93
CA PHE A 38 14.45 6.57 -14.29
C PHE A 38 14.35 7.75 -15.26
N ASP A 39 13.46 8.69 -14.96
CA ASP A 39 13.42 9.97 -15.63
C ASP A 39 14.27 10.99 -14.87
N PHE A 40 15.18 11.66 -15.59
CA PHE A 40 15.93 12.80 -15.09
C PHE A 40 15.20 14.08 -15.45
N LYS A 41 14.87 14.91 -14.47
CA LYS A 41 14.23 16.20 -14.66
C LYS A 41 14.90 17.28 -13.83
N VAL A 42 15.07 18.47 -14.40
CA VAL A 42 15.46 19.67 -13.66
C VAL A 42 14.45 20.77 -13.94
N GLU A 43 13.85 21.29 -12.89
CA GLU A 43 12.89 22.41 -12.92
C GLU A 43 13.54 23.68 -12.46
N PHE A 44 13.34 24.78 -13.22
CA PHE A 44 13.83 26.12 -12.90
C PHE A 44 12.63 27.03 -12.66
N ASP A 45 12.74 27.96 -11.72
CA ASP A 45 11.62 28.84 -11.32
C ASP A 45 11.44 30.07 -12.24
N GLU A 46 12.19 30.15 -13.32
CA GLU A 46 12.16 31.26 -14.27
C GLU A 46 12.30 30.76 -15.71
N VAL A 47 11.90 31.62 -16.64
CA VAL A 47 12.12 31.35 -18.06
C VAL A 47 13.59 31.58 -18.40
N LEU A 48 14.23 30.52 -18.91
CA LEU A 48 15.65 30.48 -19.26
C LEU A 48 15.81 30.20 -20.76
N LYS A 49 17.03 30.39 -21.24
CA LYS A 49 17.48 29.84 -22.50
C LYS A 49 18.42 28.65 -22.24
N PRO A 50 18.56 27.70 -23.17
CA PRO A 50 19.45 26.53 -22.97
C PRO A 50 20.88 26.92 -22.64
N GLU A 51 21.40 28.00 -23.20
CA GLU A 51 22.76 28.53 -22.95
C GLU A 51 22.97 29.10 -21.55
N ASP A 52 21.91 29.42 -20.83
CA ASP A 52 21.96 29.92 -19.44
C ASP A 52 22.04 28.78 -18.43
N ILE A 53 21.92 27.52 -18.86
CA ILE A 53 21.77 26.35 -18.02
C ILE A 53 23.04 25.50 -18.06
N ARG A 54 23.55 25.15 -16.88
CA ARG A 54 24.66 24.22 -16.73
C ARG A 54 24.24 23.10 -15.78
N ILE A 55 24.29 21.85 -16.25
CA ILE A 55 23.99 20.67 -15.42
C ILE A 55 25.17 19.70 -15.51
N LEU A 56 25.68 19.30 -14.35
CA LEU A 56 26.80 18.37 -14.22
C LEU A 56 26.44 17.18 -13.33
N ILE A 57 26.97 16.02 -13.68
CA ILE A 57 26.97 14.82 -12.85
C ILE A 57 28.43 14.43 -12.62
N ASN A 58 28.89 14.46 -11.35
CA ASN A 58 30.31 14.27 -10.99
C ASN A 58 31.28 15.14 -11.83
N GLY A 59 30.90 16.39 -12.07
CA GLY A 59 31.69 17.36 -12.84
C GLY A 59 31.69 17.19 -14.35
N LYS A 60 30.97 16.20 -14.90
CA LYS A 60 30.81 15.95 -16.34
C LYS A 60 29.43 16.39 -16.83
N ASP A 61 29.31 16.74 -18.11
CA ASP A 61 28.02 17.06 -18.71
C ASP A 61 27.01 15.92 -18.52
N TYR A 62 25.82 16.24 -18.07
CA TYR A 62 24.78 15.27 -17.73
C TYR A 62 24.29 14.44 -18.91
N GLN A 63 24.27 14.99 -20.13
CA GLN A 63 23.87 14.27 -21.34
C GLN A 63 24.92 13.22 -21.72
N GLN A 64 26.20 13.53 -21.50
CA GLN A 64 27.27 12.56 -21.71
C GLN A 64 27.19 11.41 -20.70
N VAL A 65 26.93 11.71 -19.43
CA VAL A 65 26.84 10.69 -18.36
C VAL A 65 25.59 9.81 -18.56
N LEU A 66 24.45 10.41 -18.90
CA LEU A 66 23.18 9.70 -19.06
C LEU A 66 22.95 9.13 -20.48
N GLY A 67 23.86 9.42 -21.43
CA GLY A 67 23.87 8.83 -22.76
C GLY A 67 22.69 9.22 -23.66
N LYS A 68 22.00 10.32 -23.34
CA LYS A 68 20.83 10.82 -24.12
C LYS A 68 20.87 12.33 -24.26
N THR A 69 20.27 12.82 -25.33
CA THR A 69 20.02 14.25 -25.54
C THR A 69 18.79 14.70 -24.77
N ALA A 70 18.90 15.81 -24.06
CA ALA A 70 17.83 16.37 -23.28
C ALA A 70 16.79 17.11 -24.13
N SER A 71 15.53 17.04 -23.68
CA SER A 71 14.47 17.94 -24.13
C SER A 71 14.47 19.18 -23.22
N PHE A 72 14.46 20.37 -23.86
CA PHE A 72 14.28 21.63 -23.16
C PHE A 72 12.87 22.17 -23.41
N VAL A 73 12.18 22.58 -22.35
CA VAL A 73 10.88 23.22 -22.39
C VAL A 73 11.00 24.61 -21.79
N GLU A 74 10.93 25.63 -22.62
CA GLU A 74 11.10 27.04 -22.21
C GLU A 74 10.02 27.46 -21.17
N ARG A 75 8.76 27.07 -21.42
CA ARG A 75 7.60 27.40 -20.59
C ARG A 75 6.78 26.14 -20.32
N GLU A 76 7.12 25.43 -19.25
CA GLU A 76 6.41 24.22 -18.89
C GLU A 76 4.95 24.53 -18.56
N ASP A 77 4.01 23.79 -19.18
CA ASP A 77 2.56 23.97 -19.04
C ASP A 77 2.06 25.42 -19.29
N GLY A 78 2.77 26.18 -20.13
CA GLY A 78 2.48 27.57 -20.42
C GLY A 78 2.84 28.55 -19.29
N GLY A 79 3.55 28.07 -18.28
CA GLY A 79 3.99 28.86 -17.12
C GLY A 79 5.22 29.71 -17.39
N ASN A 80 5.69 30.43 -16.35
CA ASN A 80 6.89 31.29 -16.43
C ASN A 80 8.13 30.56 -15.87
N ALA A 81 8.32 29.30 -16.26
CA ALA A 81 9.37 28.47 -15.71
C ALA A 81 9.82 27.40 -16.72
N SER A 82 11.13 27.21 -16.84
CA SER A 82 11.73 26.28 -17.79
C SER A 82 12.03 24.92 -17.14
N THR A 83 12.16 23.88 -17.97
CA THR A 83 12.51 22.55 -17.51
C THR A 83 13.40 21.81 -18.51
N ILE A 84 14.23 20.92 -17.99
CA ILE A 84 15.04 19.95 -18.74
C ILE A 84 14.52 18.56 -18.44
N TRP A 85 14.39 17.73 -19.49
CA TRP A 85 13.95 16.34 -19.38
C TRP A 85 14.85 15.37 -20.13
N LEU A 86 15.19 14.24 -19.47
CA LEU A 86 15.67 13.02 -20.12
C LEU A 86 14.85 11.86 -19.57
N ARG A 87 14.15 11.15 -20.44
CA ARG A 87 13.30 10.02 -20.06
C ARG A 87 14.01 8.70 -20.24
N ASP A 88 13.70 7.71 -19.38
CA ASP A 88 14.22 6.34 -19.43
C ASP A 88 15.75 6.29 -19.52
N VAL A 89 16.43 7.02 -18.66
CA VAL A 89 17.88 6.98 -18.50
C VAL A 89 18.26 5.98 -17.40
N ASN A 90 19.54 5.63 -17.31
CA ASN A 90 20.08 4.82 -16.21
C ASN A 90 21.52 5.20 -15.91
N LEU A 91 22.00 4.77 -14.74
CA LEU A 91 23.41 4.81 -14.34
C LEU A 91 23.91 3.37 -14.20
N PRO A 92 24.78 2.88 -15.07
CA PRO A 92 25.16 1.46 -15.08
C PRO A 92 26.14 1.08 -13.97
N GLU A 93 26.86 2.05 -13.40
CA GLU A 93 27.92 1.81 -12.42
C GLU A 93 27.47 2.20 -11.01
N ALA A 94 27.74 1.32 -10.03
CA ALA A 94 27.54 1.64 -8.63
C ALA A 94 28.55 2.72 -8.16
N GLY A 95 28.08 3.64 -7.31
CA GLY A 95 28.89 4.72 -6.80
C GLY A 95 28.07 5.85 -6.21
N LYS A 96 28.76 6.89 -5.77
CA LYS A 96 28.14 8.15 -5.33
C LYS A 96 28.14 9.14 -6.48
N TYR A 97 27.02 9.78 -6.71
CA TYR A 97 26.84 10.76 -7.77
C TYR A 97 26.41 12.10 -7.17
N VAL A 98 27.12 13.14 -7.53
CA VAL A 98 26.79 14.53 -7.19
C VAL A 98 26.22 15.16 -8.46
N VAL A 99 24.97 15.63 -8.40
CA VAL A 99 24.29 16.30 -9.51
C VAL A 99 24.14 17.76 -9.16
N GLU A 100 24.65 18.61 -10.02
CA GLU A 100 24.62 20.06 -9.87
C GLU A 100 23.86 20.69 -11.03
N ALA A 101 22.92 21.59 -10.71
CA ALA A 101 22.25 22.43 -11.69
C ALA A 101 22.51 23.90 -11.35
N GLU A 102 22.93 24.68 -12.33
CA GLU A 102 23.22 26.10 -12.21
C GLU A 102 22.56 26.89 -13.33
N ALA A 103 21.88 27.98 -13.00
CA ALA A 103 21.35 28.95 -13.93
C ALA A 103 21.35 30.33 -13.31
N LYS A 104 21.81 31.35 -14.06
CA LYS A 104 21.85 32.77 -13.64
C LYS A 104 22.43 32.98 -12.23
N GLY A 105 23.49 32.25 -11.88
CA GLY A 105 24.18 32.34 -10.59
C GLY A 105 23.49 31.63 -9.42
N LYS A 106 22.35 30.98 -9.66
CA LYS A 106 21.69 30.11 -8.67
C LYS A 106 22.15 28.67 -8.89
N LYS A 107 22.56 27.98 -7.82
CA LYS A 107 23.07 26.61 -7.85
C LYS A 107 22.29 25.73 -6.89
N THR A 108 21.88 24.55 -7.35
CA THR A 108 21.28 23.48 -6.56
C THR A 108 22.08 22.19 -6.76
N GLN A 109 22.20 21.39 -5.71
CA GLN A 109 22.91 20.12 -5.72
C GLN A 109 22.09 19.04 -5.04
N VAL A 110 22.12 17.83 -5.59
CA VAL A 110 21.60 16.61 -4.99
C VAL A 110 22.66 15.51 -5.02
N ASN A 111 22.57 14.56 -4.10
CA ASN A 111 23.49 13.44 -3.96
C ASN A 111 22.72 12.14 -4.11
N TRP A 112 23.21 11.26 -4.98
CA TRP A 112 22.62 9.95 -5.20
C TRP A 112 23.59 8.85 -4.81
N GLU A 113 23.05 7.73 -4.34
CA GLU A 113 23.77 6.48 -4.19
C GLU A 113 23.26 5.47 -5.20
N VAL A 114 24.10 5.00 -6.09
CA VAL A 114 23.80 3.92 -7.02
C VAL A 114 24.44 2.65 -6.49
N TYR A 115 23.65 1.59 -6.31
CA TYR A 115 24.12 0.30 -5.81
C TYR A 115 23.90 -0.82 -6.82
N SER A 116 24.78 -1.83 -6.82
CA SER A 116 24.56 -3.07 -7.56
C SER A 116 23.84 -4.07 -6.68
N ALA A 117 22.92 -4.83 -7.26
CA ALA A 117 22.33 -5.96 -6.58
C ALA A 117 23.39 -7.03 -6.26
N SER A 118 23.12 -7.88 -5.28
CA SER A 118 23.97 -9.02 -4.92
C SER A 118 24.35 -9.84 -6.16
N GLY A 119 25.60 -10.26 -6.25
CA GLY A 119 26.06 -11.10 -7.35
C GLY A 119 25.51 -12.51 -7.34
N THR A 120 24.99 -12.98 -6.20
CA THR A 120 24.48 -14.35 -6.01
C THR A 120 23.00 -14.32 -5.67
N ARG A 121 22.19 -15.01 -6.49
CA ARG A 121 20.77 -15.19 -6.24
C ARG A 121 20.54 -16.08 -5.01
N LYS A 122 19.82 -15.57 -4.03
CA LYS A 122 19.46 -16.29 -2.79
C LYS A 122 18.07 -16.93 -2.91
N ALA A 123 17.10 -16.16 -3.40
CA ALA A 123 15.73 -16.61 -3.57
C ALA A 123 15.39 -16.80 -5.05
N LYS A 124 14.70 -17.90 -5.36
CA LYS A 124 14.08 -18.13 -6.68
C LYS A 124 12.76 -17.39 -6.77
N ASN A 125 11.98 -17.41 -5.68
CA ASN A 125 10.67 -16.79 -5.61
C ASN A 125 10.62 -15.78 -4.46
N VAL A 126 9.87 -14.70 -4.65
CA VAL A 126 9.54 -13.75 -3.58
C VAL A 126 8.03 -13.57 -3.54
N ILE A 127 7.44 -13.72 -2.35
CA ILE A 127 6.03 -13.48 -2.08
C ILE A 127 5.94 -12.34 -1.07
N LEU A 128 5.36 -11.22 -1.49
CA LEU A 128 5.14 -10.03 -0.66
C LEU A 128 3.67 -9.93 -0.30
N PHE A 129 3.35 -10.05 0.98
CA PHE A 129 2.03 -9.80 1.51
C PHE A 129 1.93 -8.39 2.06
N ILE A 130 0.88 -7.67 1.66
CA ILE A 130 0.52 -6.35 2.15
C ILE A 130 -0.83 -6.43 2.86
N GLY A 131 -0.83 -6.19 4.16
CA GLY A 131 -2.06 -5.81 4.87
C GLY A 131 -2.18 -4.29 4.81
N ASP A 132 -3.06 -3.77 3.97
CA ASP A 132 -3.25 -2.32 3.87
C ASP A 132 -3.70 -1.77 5.23
N GLY A 133 -3.00 -0.77 5.75
CA GLY A 133 -3.26 -0.20 7.06
C GLY A 133 -2.98 -1.10 8.28
N LEU A 134 -2.17 -2.17 8.13
CA LEU A 134 -1.97 -3.22 9.12
C LEU A 134 -1.16 -2.77 10.35
N SER A 135 -1.83 -2.25 11.37
CA SER A 135 -1.22 -1.94 12.67
C SER A 135 -0.94 -3.19 13.51
N VAL A 136 -0.10 -3.06 14.53
CA VAL A 136 0.14 -4.14 15.52
C VAL A 136 -1.17 -4.57 16.19
N ALA A 137 -2.09 -3.65 16.45
CA ALA A 137 -3.39 -3.95 17.05
C ALA A 137 -4.25 -4.88 16.17
N HIS A 138 -4.19 -4.74 14.83
CA HIS A 138 -4.88 -5.67 13.91
C HIS A 138 -4.37 -7.11 14.08
N ARG A 139 -3.05 -7.30 14.16
CA ARG A 139 -2.43 -8.62 14.39
C ARG A 139 -2.84 -9.21 15.74
N THR A 140 -2.82 -8.39 16.80
CA THR A 140 -3.24 -8.81 18.15
C THR A 140 -4.71 -9.20 18.16
N GLY A 141 -5.59 -8.38 17.59
CA GLY A 141 -7.02 -8.65 17.48
C GLY A 141 -7.32 -9.92 16.68
N ALA A 142 -6.70 -10.06 15.52
CA ALA A 142 -6.85 -11.27 14.69
C ALA A 142 -6.39 -12.53 15.42
N ARG A 143 -5.28 -12.47 16.19
CA ARG A 143 -4.81 -13.61 16.99
C ARG A 143 -5.80 -13.97 18.09
N ILE A 144 -6.32 -12.99 18.82
CA ILE A 144 -7.30 -13.24 19.91
C ILE A 144 -8.60 -13.82 19.33
N LEU A 145 -9.11 -13.24 18.21
CA LEU A 145 -10.34 -13.72 17.58
C LEU A 145 -10.21 -15.14 17.03
N SER A 146 -9.06 -15.47 16.40
CA SER A 146 -8.88 -16.74 15.70
C SER A 146 -8.30 -17.85 16.54
N LYS A 147 -7.56 -17.53 17.60
CA LYS A 147 -6.85 -18.52 18.43
C LYS A 147 -7.35 -18.57 19.87
N GLY A 148 -7.86 -17.46 20.40
CA GLY A 148 -8.20 -17.36 21.81
C GLY A 148 -7.02 -17.01 22.71
N VAL A 149 -7.34 -16.79 23.99
CA VAL A 149 -6.37 -16.51 25.06
C VAL A 149 -6.84 -17.21 26.34
N THR A 150 -6.02 -18.07 26.90
CA THR A 150 -6.30 -18.80 28.15
C THR A 150 -5.13 -18.63 29.12
N GLU A 151 -5.44 -18.36 30.39
CA GLU A 151 -4.44 -18.22 31.47
C GLU A 151 -3.25 -17.31 31.12
N GLY A 152 -3.53 -16.18 30.43
CA GLY A 152 -2.53 -15.18 30.07
C GLY A 152 -1.69 -15.53 28.84
N LYS A 153 -1.99 -16.63 28.14
CA LYS A 153 -1.28 -17.04 26.92
C LYS A 153 -2.26 -17.14 25.75
N ALA A 154 -1.79 -16.73 24.56
CA ALA A 154 -2.51 -17.02 23.32
C ALA A 154 -2.55 -18.55 23.11
N ASP A 155 -3.73 -19.09 22.76
CA ASP A 155 -3.94 -20.52 22.54
C ASP A 155 -3.38 -21.01 21.21
N GLY A 156 -2.86 -20.10 20.38
CA GLY A 156 -2.18 -20.39 19.12
C GLY A 156 -1.47 -19.16 18.56
N ARG A 157 -0.76 -19.38 17.46
CA ARG A 157 0.00 -18.36 16.75
C ARG A 157 -0.61 -18.11 15.38
N LEU A 158 -0.53 -16.88 14.90
CA LEU A 158 -0.76 -16.56 13.50
C LEU A 158 0.39 -17.13 12.63
N ALA A 159 0.12 -17.40 11.38
CA ALA A 159 1.17 -17.78 10.43
C ALA A 159 2.24 -16.69 10.30
N ILE A 160 1.83 -15.44 10.40
CA ILE A 160 2.70 -14.26 10.41
C ILE A 160 3.65 -14.27 11.62
N ASP A 161 3.18 -14.73 12.79
CA ASP A 161 3.97 -14.73 14.04
C ASP A 161 5.20 -15.65 13.99
N ASP A 162 5.21 -16.60 13.07
CA ASP A 162 6.29 -17.58 12.92
C ASP A 162 7.36 -17.16 11.90
N LEU A 163 7.24 -15.98 11.28
CA LEU A 163 8.26 -15.48 10.37
C LEU A 163 9.52 -15.07 11.16
N GLN A 164 10.68 -15.45 10.64
CA GLN A 164 11.93 -15.50 11.38
C GLN A 164 12.55 -14.12 11.67
N TYR A 165 12.43 -13.19 10.72
CA TYR A 165 13.08 -11.88 10.78
C TYR A 165 12.05 -10.77 10.90
N MET A 166 12.42 -9.67 11.59
CA MET A 166 11.54 -8.53 11.81
C MET A 166 12.31 -7.21 11.80
N ALA A 167 11.66 -6.19 11.27
CA ALA A 167 12.11 -4.79 11.32
C ALA A 167 10.93 -3.86 11.54
N PHE A 168 11.24 -2.64 12.01
CA PHE A 168 10.35 -1.49 11.86
C PHE A 168 10.68 -0.74 10.58
N ALA A 169 9.69 -0.14 9.93
CA ALA A 169 9.89 0.65 8.72
C ALA A 169 9.18 2.01 8.79
N GLY A 170 9.93 3.07 8.52
CA GLY A 170 9.38 4.41 8.35
C GLY A 170 8.64 4.55 7.01
N THR A 171 7.46 5.18 7.03
CA THR A 171 6.54 5.23 5.88
C THR A 171 6.33 6.62 5.29
N SER A 172 6.94 7.68 5.84
CA SER A 172 6.75 9.05 5.37
C SER A 172 6.98 9.23 3.87
N SER A 173 6.21 10.15 3.27
CA SER A 173 6.32 10.56 1.87
C SER A 173 7.30 11.72 1.67
N THR A 174 7.42 12.21 0.44
CA THR A 174 8.25 13.40 0.12
C THR A 174 7.61 14.71 0.58
N ASP A 175 6.31 14.73 0.81
CA ASP A 175 5.50 15.91 1.08
C ASP A 175 4.68 15.83 2.38
N SER A 176 4.72 14.69 3.09
CA SER A 176 4.02 14.49 4.35
C SER A 176 4.66 13.42 5.22
N ILE A 177 4.59 13.59 6.55
CA ILE A 177 4.93 12.51 7.48
C ILE A 177 3.86 11.43 7.53
N ALA A 178 2.59 11.78 7.25
CA ALA A 178 1.52 10.80 7.09
C ALA A 178 1.52 10.27 5.65
N ALA A 179 1.39 8.96 5.52
CA ALA A 179 1.48 8.26 4.24
C ALA A 179 0.10 7.83 3.75
N ASP A 180 -0.02 7.60 2.45
CA ASP A 180 -1.10 6.84 1.85
C ASP A 180 -0.56 5.62 1.10
N SER A 181 -1.44 4.69 0.71
CA SER A 181 -1.04 3.44 0.05
C SER A 181 -0.26 3.68 -1.26
N ALA A 182 -0.55 4.77 -1.99
CA ALA A 182 0.13 5.06 -3.25
C ALA A 182 1.61 5.36 -3.05
N ASN A 183 1.96 6.31 -2.16
CA ASN A 183 3.37 6.68 -1.96
C ASN A 183 4.17 5.58 -1.26
N THR A 184 3.57 4.85 -0.32
CA THR A 184 4.27 3.77 0.40
C THR A 184 4.53 2.57 -0.48
N MET A 185 3.54 2.15 -1.26
CA MET A 185 3.75 1.08 -2.22
C MET A 185 4.68 1.48 -3.36
N SER A 186 4.68 2.75 -3.79
CA SER A 186 5.69 3.27 -4.71
C SER A 186 7.10 3.09 -4.13
N ALA A 187 7.29 3.38 -2.84
CA ALA A 187 8.58 3.17 -2.18
C ALA A 187 9.01 1.70 -2.17
N TYR A 188 8.08 0.77 -1.88
CA TYR A 188 8.34 -0.66 -1.93
C TYR A 188 8.65 -1.18 -3.35
N MET A 189 8.01 -0.60 -4.37
CA MET A 189 8.09 -1.10 -5.75
C MET A 189 9.13 -0.39 -6.61
N THR A 190 9.69 0.74 -6.18
CA THR A 190 10.69 1.49 -6.95
C THR A 190 12.01 1.72 -6.21
N GLY A 191 11.99 1.62 -4.86
CA GLY A 191 13.12 2.06 -4.03
C GLY A 191 13.22 3.57 -3.87
N HIS A 192 12.20 4.33 -4.30
CA HIS A 192 12.17 5.80 -4.25
C HIS A 192 10.98 6.29 -3.42
N LYS A 193 11.19 7.33 -2.61
CA LYS A 193 10.09 8.04 -1.96
C LYS A 193 9.26 8.77 -3.02
N SER A 194 7.94 8.74 -2.85
CA SER A 194 6.98 9.46 -3.69
C SER A 194 6.13 10.41 -2.83
N GLY A 195 5.32 11.25 -3.45
CA GLY A 195 4.38 12.12 -2.73
C GLY A 195 3.03 11.44 -2.50
N VAL A 196 2.23 12.01 -1.61
CA VAL A 196 0.87 11.53 -1.32
C VAL A 196 0.06 11.41 -2.62
N ASN A 197 -0.70 10.32 -2.78
CA ASN A 197 -1.51 9.98 -3.95
C ASN A 197 -0.73 9.72 -5.27
N ALA A 198 0.59 9.65 -5.24
CA ALA A 198 1.42 9.42 -6.44
C ALA A 198 1.95 7.99 -6.51
N LEU A 199 1.96 7.42 -7.71
CA LEU A 199 2.40 6.06 -8.03
C LEU A 199 3.63 6.12 -8.95
N GLY A 200 4.75 5.55 -8.53
CA GLY A 200 5.95 5.34 -9.33
C GLY A 200 6.56 6.60 -9.96
N VAL A 201 6.28 7.78 -9.40
CA VAL A 201 6.80 9.07 -9.88
C VAL A 201 7.24 9.96 -8.73
N TYR A 202 8.15 10.87 -8.99
CA TYR A 202 8.34 12.05 -8.14
C TYR A 202 7.30 13.12 -8.46
N VAL A 203 6.82 13.81 -7.44
CA VAL A 203 5.91 14.93 -7.61
C VAL A 203 6.67 16.14 -8.12
N SER A 204 6.45 16.49 -9.37
CA SER A 204 6.98 17.68 -10.03
C SER A 204 5.87 18.73 -10.22
N ARG A 205 6.17 19.90 -10.74
CA ARG A 205 5.17 20.94 -10.96
C ARG A 205 4.27 20.72 -12.19
N SER A 206 4.51 19.67 -13.00
CA SER A 206 3.67 19.39 -14.17
C SER A 206 2.19 19.31 -13.81
N LYS A 207 1.33 19.89 -14.63
CA LYS A 207 -0.14 19.84 -14.48
C LYS A 207 -0.74 18.54 -14.98
N ASN A 208 -0.06 17.85 -15.88
CA ASN A 208 -0.49 16.55 -16.39
C ASN A 208 -0.06 15.44 -15.43
N SER A 209 -1.01 14.72 -14.84
CA SER A 209 -0.73 13.66 -13.88
C SER A 209 0.15 12.52 -14.43
N LEU A 210 0.23 12.36 -15.75
CA LEU A 210 1.03 11.33 -16.42
C LEU A 210 2.43 11.83 -16.83
N GLU A 211 2.72 13.12 -16.62
CA GLU A 211 3.96 13.78 -17.05
C GLU A 211 4.86 14.15 -15.86
N HIS A 212 4.95 13.29 -14.85
CA HIS A 212 5.86 13.41 -13.72
C HIS A 212 7.07 12.49 -13.89
N PRO A 213 8.24 12.79 -13.26
CA PRO A 213 9.43 11.95 -13.41
C PRO A 213 9.22 10.54 -12.89
N LYS A 214 9.32 9.55 -13.79
CA LYS A 214 9.07 8.13 -13.51
C LYS A 214 10.28 7.45 -12.87
N GLN A 215 10.00 6.47 -12.03
CA GLN A 215 10.98 5.54 -11.46
C GLN A 215 10.56 4.13 -11.83
N GLU A 216 11.43 3.34 -12.45
CA GLU A 216 11.11 1.98 -12.88
C GLU A 216 10.57 1.15 -11.73
N THR A 217 9.38 0.56 -11.91
CA THR A 217 8.79 -0.31 -10.91
C THR A 217 9.42 -1.71 -10.93
N LEU A 218 9.28 -2.44 -9.81
CA LEU A 218 9.76 -3.83 -9.73
C LEU A 218 9.10 -4.72 -10.79
N GLY A 219 7.80 -4.52 -11.08
CA GLY A 219 7.10 -5.25 -12.13
C GLY A 219 7.69 -5.01 -13.51
N GLU A 220 7.99 -3.77 -13.86
CA GLU A 220 8.66 -3.41 -15.12
C GLU A 220 10.09 -3.95 -15.18
N LEU A 221 10.87 -3.75 -14.11
CA LEU A 221 12.24 -4.21 -14.01
C LEU A 221 12.35 -5.72 -14.22
N LEU A 222 11.53 -6.51 -13.52
CA LEU A 222 11.53 -7.97 -13.65
C LEU A 222 11.09 -8.42 -15.04
N THR A 223 10.04 -7.79 -15.59
CA THR A 223 9.54 -8.09 -16.93
C THR A 223 10.55 -7.75 -18.01
N ARG A 224 11.26 -6.63 -17.89
CA ARG A 224 12.29 -6.18 -18.82
C ARG A 224 13.58 -6.99 -18.73
N SER A 225 14.04 -7.23 -17.50
CA SER A 225 15.43 -7.69 -17.28
C SER A 225 15.57 -9.19 -17.01
N THR A 226 14.45 -9.88 -16.78
CA THR A 226 14.46 -11.30 -16.38
C THR A 226 13.42 -12.12 -17.16
N LYS A 227 13.45 -13.43 -16.96
CA LYS A 227 12.39 -14.35 -17.43
C LYS A 227 11.40 -14.69 -16.32
N MET A 228 11.50 -14.05 -15.16
CA MET A 228 10.62 -14.30 -14.03
C MET A 228 9.18 -13.90 -14.34
N SER A 229 8.25 -14.59 -13.73
CA SER A 229 6.83 -14.22 -13.74
C SER A 229 6.52 -13.18 -12.66
N VAL A 230 5.54 -12.32 -12.91
CA VAL A 230 5.03 -11.35 -11.95
C VAL A 230 3.55 -11.63 -11.70
N GLY A 231 3.14 -11.67 -10.43
CA GLY A 231 1.76 -11.83 -10.01
C GLY A 231 1.30 -10.69 -9.12
N VAL A 232 0.05 -10.29 -9.29
CA VAL A 232 -0.63 -9.25 -8.51
C VAL A 232 -1.99 -9.77 -8.08
N VAL A 233 -2.23 -9.84 -6.77
CA VAL A 233 -3.47 -10.31 -6.16
C VAL A 233 -3.93 -9.30 -5.13
N SER A 234 -5.21 -8.93 -5.14
CA SER A 234 -5.80 -8.03 -4.15
C SER A 234 -7.29 -8.32 -3.95
N ASP A 235 -7.81 -8.11 -2.75
CA ASP A 235 -9.24 -8.08 -2.49
C ASP A 235 -9.88 -6.70 -2.76
N ALA A 236 -9.08 -5.73 -3.26
CA ALA A 236 -9.55 -4.46 -3.82
C ALA A 236 -9.71 -4.51 -5.36
N GLU A 237 -10.01 -3.33 -5.94
CA GLU A 237 -9.87 -3.09 -7.37
C GLU A 237 -8.39 -3.25 -7.77
N LEU A 238 -8.08 -4.00 -8.83
CA LEU A 238 -6.71 -4.18 -9.33
C LEU A 238 -5.99 -2.86 -9.67
N GLN A 239 -6.73 -1.85 -10.06
CA GLN A 239 -6.22 -0.51 -10.34
C GLN A 239 -6.23 0.43 -9.11
N ASP A 240 -6.50 -0.08 -7.90
CA ASP A 240 -6.28 0.70 -6.67
C ASP A 240 -4.78 0.80 -6.37
N ALA A 241 -4.40 1.68 -5.46
CA ALA A 241 -3.02 2.15 -5.27
C ALA A 241 -2.01 1.03 -5.04
N THR A 242 -2.29 0.11 -4.11
CA THR A 242 -1.35 -0.95 -3.73
C THR A 242 -1.04 -1.91 -4.88
N PRO A 243 -2.02 -2.53 -5.57
CA PRO A 243 -1.72 -3.38 -6.72
C PRO A 243 -1.19 -2.58 -7.91
N ALA A 244 -1.67 -1.34 -8.12
CA ALA A 244 -1.23 -0.47 -9.20
C ALA A 244 0.26 -0.11 -9.11
N ALA A 245 0.81 0.07 -7.90
CA ALA A 245 2.21 0.46 -7.71
C ALA A 245 3.21 -0.54 -8.30
N VAL A 246 2.80 -1.79 -8.52
CA VAL A 246 3.66 -2.80 -9.14
C VAL A 246 4.04 -2.44 -10.59
N VAL A 247 3.20 -1.64 -11.27
CA VAL A 247 3.33 -1.37 -12.72
C VAL A 247 3.09 0.09 -13.13
N SER A 248 2.75 1.00 -12.21
CA SER A 248 2.12 2.27 -12.60
C SER A 248 2.95 3.52 -12.32
N HIS A 249 2.71 4.54 -13.16
CA HIS A 249 3.33 5.86 -13.10
C HIS A 249 2.30 6.96 -13.28
N THR A 250 1.84 7.54 -12.18
CA THR A 250 0.95 8.70 -12.23
C THR A 250 1.06 9.54 -10.96
N ARG A 251 0.85 10.84 -11.08
CA ARG A 251 0.72 11.74 -9.93
C ARG A 251 -0.55 11.46 -9.12
N ARG A 252 -1.55 10.78 -9.70
CA ARG A 252 -2.86 10.59 -9.08
C ARG A 252 -3.32 9.13 -9.15
N ARG A 253 -3.40 8.48 -8.02
CA ARG A 253 -3.98 7.12 -7.89
C ARG A 253 -5.41 6.99 -8.43
N ALA A 254 -6.10 8.12 -8.63
CA ALA A 254 -7.44 8.17 -9.19
C ALA A 254 -7.48 8.01 -10.73
N ASP A 255 -6.35 7.99 -11.43
CA ASP A 255 -6.26 7.77 -12.88
C ASP A 255 -6.43 6.29 -13.23
N LYS A 256 -7.53 5.70 -12.74
CA LYS A 256 -7.75 4.25 -12.75
C LYS A 256 -7.85 3.64 -14.15
N ALA A 257 -8.37 4.38 -15.11
CA ALA A 257 -8.47 3.93 -16.51
C ALA A 257 -7.08 3.83 -17.17
N GLU A 258 -6.22 4.79 -16.89
CA GLU A 258 -4.82 4.84 -17.35
C GLU A 258 -3.97 3.77 -16.66
N ILE A 259 -4.23 3.50 -15.38
CA ILE A 259 -3.57 2.42 -14.62
C ILE A 259 -3.87 1.05 -15.24
N VAL A 260 -5.11 0.78 -15.69
CA VAL A 260 -5.45 -0.47 -16.40
C VAL A 260 -4.64 -0.60 -17.70
N GLU A 261 -4.41 0.50 -18.42
CA GLU A 261 -3.53 0.52 -19.60
C GLU A 261 -2.07 0.19 -19.22
N MET A 262 -1.57 0.72 -18.10
CA MET A 262 -0.22 0.41 -17.60
C MET A 262 -0.08 -1.07 -17.25
N PHE A 263 -1.08 -1.69 -16.62
CA PHE A 263 -1.13 -3.15 -16.45
C PHE A 263 -1.06 -3.91 -17.77
N TYR A 264 -1.78 -3.44 -18.79
CA TYR A 264 -1.75 -4.06 -20.10
C TYR A 264 -0.37 -3.93 -20.77
N ASN A 265 0.33 -2.83 -20.56
CA ASN A 265 1.66 -2.60 -21.13
C ASN A 265 2.73 -3.49 -20.45
N VAL A 266 2.64 -3.73 -19.14
CA VAL A 266 3.58 -4.58 -18.39
C VAL A 266 3.23 -6.07 -18.50
N GLN A 267 1.95 -6.40 -18.56
CA GLN A 267 1.42 -7.77 -18.66
C GLN A 267 1.91 -8.71 -17.54
N PRO A 268 1.63 -8.44 -16.25
CA PRO A 268 1.89 -9.42 -15.21
C PRO A 268 1.23 -10.77 -15.53
N THR A 269 1.91 -11.87 -15.24
CA THR A 269 1.44 -13.23 -15.57
C THR A 269 0.10 -13.57 -14.89
N VAL A 270 -0.10 -13.08 -13.67
CA VAL A 270 -1.33 -13.28 -12.89
C VAL A 270 -1.80 -11.94 -12.36
N MET A 271 -3.08 -11.66 -12.54
CA MET A 271 -3.78 -10.50 -11.96
C MET A 271 -5.15 -10.99 -11.46
N LEU A 272 -5.38 -10.94 -10.14
CA LEU A 272 -6.62 -11.40 -9.52
C LEU A 272 -7.14 -10.33 -8.55
N GLY A 273 -8.40 -9.91 -8.70
CA GLY A 273 -9.01 -8.91 -7.81
C GLY A 273 -10.37 -8.43 -8.29
N GLY A 274 -10.77 -7.28 -7.77
CA GLY A 274 -11.96 -6.54 -8.22
C GLY A 274 -11.64 -5.53 -9.32
N GLY A 275 -12.57 -4.58 -9.55
CA GLY A 275 -12.34 -3.42 -10.40
C GLY A 275 -12.72 -3.59 -11.87
N SER A 276 -13.52 -4.60 -12.22
CA SER A 276 -13.92 -4.85 -13.62
C SER A 276 -14.54 -3.64 -14.31
N ALA A 277 -15.13 -2.70 -13.57
CA ALA A 277 -15.74 -1.48 -14.12
C ALA A 277 -14.74 -0.62 -14.94
N TYR A 278 -13.44 -0.73 -14.71
CA TYR A 278 -12.42 0.02 -15.47
C TYR A 278 -11.78 -0.79 -16.60
N PHE A 279 -12.11 -2.08 -16.74
CA PHE A 279 -11.66 -2.95 -17.83
C PHE A 279 -12.64 -2.98 -19.01
N LEU A 280 -13.89 -2.62 -18.76
CA LEU A 280 -15.00 -2.72 -19.72
C LEU A 280 -15.19 -1.41 -20.49
N PRO A 281 -15.58 -1.45 -21.78
CA PRO A 281 -15.84 -0.25 -22.59
C PRO A 281 -16.98 0.58 -22.00
N LYS A 282 -17.00 1.88 -22.28
CA LYS A 282 -18.02 2.84 -21.80
C LYS A 282 -19.45 2.39 -22.10
N SER A 283 -19.68 1.74 -23.23
CA SER A 283 -20.99 1.22 -23.64
C SER A 283 -21.50 0.07 -22.78
N THR A 284 -20.63 -0.58 -21.98
CA THR A 284 -21.04 -1.66 -21.08
C THR A 284 -21.69 -1.10 -19.80
N PRO A 285 -22.89 -1.53 -19.41
CA PRO A 285 -23.52 -1.10 -18.17
C PRO A 285 -22.64 -1.33 -16.96
N GLY A 286 -22.46 -0.31 -16.14
CA GLY A 286 -21.61 -0.33 -14.95
C GLY A 286 -20.14 -0.03 -15.21
N SER A 287 -19.73 0.20 -16.46
CA SER A 287 -18.39 0.69 -16.78
C SER A 287 -18.16 2.10 -16.24
N LYS A 288 -16.93 2.35 -15.78
CA LYS A 288 -16.43 3.67 -15.34
C LYS A 288 -15.42 4.27 -16.32
N ARG A 289 -15.16 3.61 -17.44
CA ARG A 289 -14.32 4.17 -18.50
C ARG A 289 -15.05 5.28 -19.28
N LYS A 290 -14.27 6.19 -19.84
CA LYS A 290 -14.77 7.28 -20.70
C LYS A 290 -14.63 6.97 -22.20
N ASP A 291 -13.90 5.91 -22.54
CA ASP A 291 -13.62 5.43 -23.90
C ASP A 291 -14.25 4.04 -24.13
N GLU A 292 -14.21 3.57 -25.38
CA GLU A 292 -14.73 2.28 -25.80
C GLU A 292 -13.69 1.16 -25.80
N THR A 293 -12.56 1.33 -25.10
CA THR A 293 -11.52 0.32 -25.02
C THR A 293 -11.98 -0.83 -24.14
N ASN A 294 -11.99 -2.05 -24.68
CA ASN A 294 -12.28 -3.28 -23.94
C ASN A 294 -10.97 -3.97 -23.54
N TYR A 295 -10.52 -3.72 -22.31
CA TYR A 295 -9.30 -4.33 -21.80
C TYR A 295 -9.45 -5.81 -21.48
N VAL A 296 -10.66 -6.29 -21.18
CA VAL A 296 -10.92 -7.74 -21.02
C VAL A 296 -10.57 -8.48 -22.31
N GLU A 297 -11.09 -8.01 -23.47
CA GLU A 297 -10.76 -8.60 -24.77
C GLU A 297 -9.29 -8.48 -25.11
N LYS A 298 -8.68 -7.29 -24.86
CA LYS A 298 -7.25 -7.08 -25.11
C LYS A 298 -6.38 -8.07 -24.34
N PHE A 299 -6.67 -8.32 -23.05
CA PHE A 299 -5.95 -9.31 -22.25
C PHE A 299 -6.19 -10.75 -22.75
N GLN A 300 -7.42 -11.09 -23.13
CA GLN A 300 -7.70 -12.39 -23.71
C GLN A 300 -6.93 -12.61 -25.03
N GLN A 301 -6.87 -11.60 -25.90
CA GLN A 301 -6.06 -11.62 -27.11
C GLN A 301 -4.56 -11.72 -26.82
N ALA A 302 -4.10 -11.21 -25.68
CA ALA A 302 -2.73 -11.36 -25.19
C ALA A 302 -2.47 -12.71 -24.48
N GLY A 303 -3.42 -13.65 -24.54
CA GLY A 303 -3.29 -15.02 -24.04
C GLY A 303 -3.70 -15.25 -22.59
N TYR A 304 -4.44 -14.31 -21.97
CA TYR A 304 -4.95 -14.49 -20.61
C TYR A 304 -6.24 -15.32 -20.60
N SER A 305 -6.29 -16.28 -19.68
CA SER A 305 -7.55 -16.92 -19.28
C SER A 305 -8.30 -15.97 -18.36
N LEU A 306 -9.54 -15.63 -18.72
CA LEU A 306 -10.43 -14.80 -17.88
C LEU A 306 -11.21 -15.71 -16.91
N VAL A 307 -11.26 -15.31 -15.64
CA VAL A 307 -12.11 -15.92 -14.61
C VAL A 307 -12.85 -14.82 -13.85
N THR A 308 -14.12 -15.07 -13.49
CA THR A 308 -15.00 -14.05 -12.91
C THR A 308 -15.69 -14.47 -11.60
N ASP A 309 -15.45 -15.72 -11.16
CA ASP A 309 -15.98 -16.28 -9.93
C ASP A 309 -15.05 -17.38 -9.37
N ALA A 310 -15.33 -17.84 -8.15
CA ALA A 310 -14.52 -18.85 -7.47
C ALA A 310 -14.46 -20.20 -8.22
N ASP A 311 -15.56 -20.62 -8.84
CA ASP A 311 -15.62 -21.89 -9.56
C ASP A 311 -14.78 -21.85 -10.83
N SER A 312 -14.88 -20.77 -11.61
CA SER A 312 -14.04 -20.57 -12.80
C SER A 312 -12.57 -20.40 -12.43
N LEU A 313 -12.24 -19.75 -11.32
CA LEU A 313 -10.88 -19.65 -10.80
C LEU A 313 -10.31 -21.03 -10.51
N LYS A 314 -11.00 -21.84 -9.71
CA LYS A 314 -10.60 -23.19 -9.34
C LYS A 314 -10.42 -24.11 -10.55
N LYS A 315 -11.33 -24.01 -11.52
CA LYS A 315 -11.30 -24.84 -12.73
C LYS A 315 -10.14 -24.50 -13.66
N ASN A 316 -9.79 -23.21 -13.79
CA ASN A 316 -8.87 -22.76 -14.84
C ASN A 316 -7.43 -22.53 -14.34
N ALA A 317 -7.21 -22.25 -13.03
CA ALA A 317 -5.88 -21.90 -12.52
C ALA A 317 -4.80 -22.95 -12.82
N ALA A 318 -5.10 -24.22 -12.61
CA ALA A 318 -4.14 -25.30 -12.85
C ALA A 318 -3.63 -25.37 -14.30
N GLN A 319 -4.42 -24.93 -15.27
CA GLN A 319 -4.09 -25.04 -16.70
C GLN A 319 -3.63 -23.71 -17.31
N ALA A 320 -3.97 -22.57 -16.71
CA ALA A 320 -3.64 -21.25 -17.22
C ALA A 320 -2.12 -21.01 -17.26
N THR A 321 -1.66 -20.34 -18.29
CA THR A 321 -0.29 -19.80 -18.41
C THR A 321 -0.23 -18.32 -18.05
N LYS A 322 -1.32 -17.60 -18.33
CA LYS A 322 -1.59 -16.23 -17.89
C LYS A 322 -3.02 -16.16 -17.38
N LEU A 323 -3.27 -15.48 -16.27
CA LEU A 323 -4.57 -15.47 -15.60
C LEU A 323 -5.01 -14.06 -15.25
N LEU A 324 -6.21 -13.68 -15.68
CA LEU A 324 -6.90 -12.46 -15.28
C LEU A 324 -8.19 -12.84 -14.55
N GLY A 325 -8.31 -12.48 -13.28
CA GLY A 325 -9.52 -12.66 -12.48
C GLY A 325 -10.12 -11.32 -12.08
N LEU A 326 -11.40 -11.13 -12.43
CA LEU A 326 -12.17 -9.92 -12.14
C LEU A 326 -13.48 -10.33 -11.44
N PHE A 327 -13.48 -10.31 -10.10
CA PHE A 327 -14.52 -10.94 -9.28
C PHE A 327 -15.60 -9.97 -8.78
N HIS A 328 -15.38 -8.66 -8.97
CA HIS A 328 -16.30 -7.60 -8.56
C HIS A 328 -16.13 -6.37 -9.45
N THR A 329 -17.15 -5.53 -9.57
CA THR A 329 -17.05 -4.27 -10.33
C THR A 329 -16.20 -3.22 -9.63
N GLY A 330 -16.20 -3.21 -8.28
CA GLY A 330 -15.36 -2.40 -7.40
C GLY A 330 -14.47 -3.28 -6.53
N ASN A 331 -14.25 -2.89 -5.26
CA ASN A 331 -13.60 -3.75 -4.27
C ASN A 331 -14.43 -5.01 -4.02
N MET A 332 -13.78 -6.11 -3.71
CA MET A 332 -14.45 -7.35 -3.32
C MET A 332 -15.13 -7.18 -1.95
N ASP A 333 -16.06 -8.06 -1.63
CA ASP A 333 -16.74 -8.05 -0.33
C ASP A 333 -15.90 -8.73 0.74
N GLY A 334 -15.93 -8.19 1.98
CA GLY A 334 -15.13 -8.69 3.09
C GLY A 334 -15.68 -9.98 3.72
N VAL A 335 -14.91 -10.54 4.64
CA VAL A 335 -15.23 -11.81 5.31
C VAL A 335 -16.60 -11.76 6.00
N ILE A 336 -16.89 -10.72 6.77
CA ILE A 336 -18.16 -10.59 7.50
C ILE A 336 -19.33 -10.56 6.52
N ASP A 337 -19.25 -9.75 5.47
CA ASP A 337 -20.33 -9.55 4.50
C ASP A 337 -20.63 -10.84 3.72
N ARG A 338 -19.64 -11.64 3.41
CA ARG A 338 -19.81 -12.89 2.65
C ARG A 338 -20.15 -14.11 3.50
N ARG A 339 -19.58 -14.22 4.71
CA ARG A 339 -19.72 -15.42 5.55
C ARG A 339 -20.82 -15.29 6.59
N PHE A 340 -20.94 -14.14 7.25
CA PHE A 340 -21.83 -13.94 8.37
C PHE A 340 -23.17 -13.33 7.96
N LEU A 341 -23.15 -12.31 7.09
CA LEU A 341 -24.37 -11.58 6.76
C LEU A 341 -25.05 -12.09 5.50
N LYS A 342 -24.27 -12.37 4.45
CA LYS A 342 -24.82 -12.67 3.12
C LYS A 342 -25.87 -11.63 2.72
N ASN A 343 -25.57 -10.35 3.00
CA ASN A 343 -26.45 -9.21 2.77
C ASN A 343 -26.61 -8.91 1.28
N ASP A 344 -27.34 -7.83 0.94
CA ASP A 344 -27.61 -7.49 -0.47
C ASP A 344 -26.35 -7.15 -1.27
N VAL A 345 -25.26 -6.73 -0.61
CA VAL A 345 -23.96 -6.47 -1.26
C VAL A 345 -23.38 -7.77 -1.80
N ALA A 346 -23.24 -8.79 -0.95
CA ALA A 346 -22.69 -10.09 -1.35
C ALA A 346 -23.60 -10.83 -2.34
N LYS A 347 -24.92 -10.61 -2.32
CA LYS A 347 -25.86 -11.22 -3.29
C LYS A 347 -25.61 -10.80 -4.73
N LYS A 348 -25.04 -9.62 -4.97
CA LYS A 348 -24.72 -9.15 -6.32
C LYS A 348 -23.62 -9.97 -6.98
N PHE A 349 -22.64 -10.43 -6.18
CA PHE A 349 -21.51 -11.26 -6.60
C PHE A 349 -21.35 -12.42 -5.61
N PRO A 350 -22.26 -13.40 -5.61
CA PRO A 350 -22.35 -14.39 -4.52
C PRO A 350 -21.22 -15.43 -4.50
N ASN A 351 -20.51 -15.59 -5.60
CA ASN A 351 -19.47 -16.61 -5.77
C ASN A 351 -18.06 -15.98 -5.95
N GLN A 352 -17.71 -14.99 -5.09
CA GLN A 352 -16.38 -14.43 -5.07
C GLN A 352 -15.39 -15.41 -4.41
N PRO A 353 -14.16 -15.55 -4.93
CA PRO A 353 -13.11 -16.32 -4.24
C PRO A 353 -12.65 -15.59 -2.99
N ASP A 354 -12.15 -16.33 -2.01
CA ASP A 354 -11.41 -15.78 -0.89
C ASP A 354 -9.99 -15.35 -1.33
N LEU A 355 -9.34 -14.48 -0.54
CA LEU A 355 -7.95 -14.12 -0.78
C LEU A 355 -7.04 -15.37 -0.73
N THR A 356 -7.40 -16.36 0.08
CA THR A 356 -6.74 -17.67 0.14
C THR A 356 -6.84 -18.44 -1.17
N ASP A 357 -8.02 -18.45 -1.81
CA ASP A 357 -8.24 -19.10 -3.11
C ASP A 357 -7.43 -18.41 -4.21
N MET A 358 -7.42 -17.06 -4.20
CA MET A 358 -6.65 -16.27 -5.15
C MET A 358 -5.14 -16.46 -4.96
N THR A 359 -4.66 -16.53 -3.71
CA THR A 359 -3.25 -16.79 -3.40
C THR A 359 -2.83 -18.17 -3.90
N GLN A 360 -3.62 -19.21 -3.62
CA GLN A 360 -3.33 -20.57 -4.11
C GLN A 360 -3.31 -20.61 -5.63
N ALA A 361 -4.32 -20.03 -6.29
CA ALA A 361 -4.39 -19.99 -7.75
C ALA A 361 -3.20 -19.25 -8.39
N ALA A 362 -2.76 -18.14 -7.79
CA ALA A 362 -1.59 -17.41 -8.24
C ALA A 362 -0.31 -18.27 -8.13
N LEU A 363 -0.13 -18.98 -7.01
CA LEU A 363 1.00 -19.90 -6.84
C LEU A 363 0.98 -21.05 -7.84
N ASP A 364 -0.20 -21.63 -8.12
CA ASP A 364 -0.37 -22.72 -9.08
C ASP A 364 0.03 -22.31 -10.51
N VAL A 365 -0.24 -21.06 -10.89
CA VAL A 365 0.16 -20.51 -12.20
C VAL A 365 1.63 -20.15 -12.21
N LEU A 366 2.10 -19.35 -11.24
CA LEU A 366 3.43 -18.75 -11.23
C LEU A 366 4.54 -19.78 -11.02
N SER A 367 4.31 -20.82 -10.22
CA SER A 367 5.30 -21.86 -9.93
C SER A 367 5.69 -22.73 -11.14
N LYS A 368 4.93 -22.67 -12.23
CA LYS A 368 5.29 -23.32 -13.51
C LYS A 368 6.53 -22.71 -14.14
N ASN A 369 6.83 -21.44 -13.82
CA ASN A 369 8.01 -20.77 -14.35
C ASN A 369 9.27 -21.21 -13.61
N GLN A 370 10.18 -21.86 -14.34
CA GLN A 370 11.45 -22.37 -13.78
C GLN A 370 12.44 -21.24 -13.42
N ASP A 371 12.28 -20.06 -14.00
CA ASP A 371 13.07 -18.88 -13.66
C ASP A 371 12.58 -18.19 -12.35
N GLY A 372 11.43 -18.65 -11.80
CA GLY A 372 10.83 -18.17 -10.56
C GLY A 372 9.87 -17.00 -10.78
N PHE A 373 9.43 -16.41 -9.68
CA PHE A 373 8.42 -15.35 -9.71
C PHE A 373 8.53 -14.35 -8.56
N PHE A 374 7.93 -13.19 -8.79
CA PHE A 374 7.53 -12.24 -7.76
C PHE A 374 6.00 -12.23 -7.69
N LEU A 375 5.44 -12.37 -6.49
CA LEU A 375 4.01 -12.30 -6.23
C LEU A 375 3.73 -11.27 -5.13
N MET A 376 2.91 -10.27 -5.42
CA MET A 376 2.33 -9.39 -4.43
C MET A 376 0.90 -9.83 -4.13
N VAL A 377 0.56 -9.99 -2.85
CA VAL A 377 -0.79 -10.33 -2.35
C VAL A 377 -1.21 -9.28 -1.34
N GLU A 378 -2.34 -8.64 -1.58
CA GLU A 378 -2.86 -7.58 -0.71
C GLU A 378 -4.20 -7.98 -0.10
N SER A 379 -4.35 -7.71 1.22
CA SER A 379 -5.64 -7.54 1.87
C SER A 379 -5.91 -6.05 2.09
N ALA A 380 -6.57 -5.43 1.14
CA ALA A 380 -6.95 -4.01 1.16
C ALA A 380 -8.11 -3.73 2.13
N LEU A 381 -8.94 -4.74 2.38
CA LEU A 381 -10.15 -4.58 3.18
C LEU A 381 -9.88 -4.37 4.67
N ILE A 382 -8.66 -4.53 5.13
CA ILE A 382 -8.23 -4.14 6.49
C ILE A 382 -8.32 -2.61 6.62
N ASP A 383 -7.72 -1.87 5.68
CA ASP A 383 -7.75 -0.42 5.61
C ASP A 383 -9.17 0.12 5.35
N LYS A 384 -9.86 -0.43 4.34
CA LYS A 384 -11.21 -0.02 3.96
C LYS A 384 -12.22 -0.15 5.11
N ALA A 385 -12.01 -1.09 6.02
CA ALA A 385 -12.81 -1.26 7.24
C ALA A 385 -12.33 -0.36 8.38
N SER A 386 -11.03 -0.06 8.47
CA SER A 386 -10.47 0.77 9.53
C SER A 386 -10.84 2.25 9.38
N HIS A 387 -10.97 2.75 8.16
CA HIS A 387 -11.42 4.11 7.88
C HIS A 387 -12.78 4.47 8.51
N PRO A 388 -13.84 3.63 8.39
CA PRO A 388 -15.11 3.85 9.09
C PRO A 388 -15.14 3.26 10.51
N LEU A 389 -14.01 2.95 11.13
CA LEU A 389 -13.90 2.41 12.50
C LEU A 389 -14.52 1.01 12.70
N ASP A 390 -14.64 0.21 11.64
CA ASP A 390 -15.21 -1.15 11.69
C ASP A 390 -14.12 -2.18 11.98
N TRP A 391 -13.72 -2.26 13.23
CA TRP A 391 -12.62 -3.12 13.63
C TRP A 391 -12.91 -4.62 13.48
N GLU A 392 -14.18 -5.04 13.61
CA GLU A 392 -14.56 -6.45 13.42
C GLU A 392 -14.29 -6.89 11.98
N ARG A 393 -14.64 -6.06 10.99
CA ARG A 393 -14.30 -6.31 9.58
C ARG A 393 -12.81 -6.25 9.36
N ALA A 394 -12.11 -5.27 9.93
CA ALA A 394 -10.66 -5.15 9.79
C ALA A 394 -9.93 -6.39 10.35
N PHE A 395 -10.31 -6.87 11.54
CA PHE A 395 -9.67 -8.03 12.16
C PHE A 395 -9.98 -9.35 11.45
N THR A 396 -11.21 -9.54 10.96
CA THR A 396 -11.57 -10.74 10.19
C THR A 396 -10.87 -10.78 8.83
N ASN A 397 -10.67 -9.64 8.16
CA ASN A 397 -9.84 -9.57 6.96
C ASN A 397 -8.34 -9.77 7.28
N THR A 398 -7.87 -9.37 8.47
CA THR A 398 -6.50 -9.70 8.93
C THR A 398 -6.33 -11.22 9.14
N ILE A 399 -7.34 -11.93 9.62
CA ILE A 399 -7.34 -13.40 9.70
C ILE A 399 -7.24 -14.01 8.29
N MET A 400 -7.96 -13.47 7.31
CA MET A 400 -7.90 -13.91 5.90
C MET A 400 -6.49 -13.72 5.32
N LEU A 401 -5.85 -12.58 5.61
CA LEU A 401 -4.46 -12.33 5.22
C LEU A 401 -3.53 -13.39 5.85
N ASP A 402 -3.66 -13.65 7.15
CA ASP A 402 -2.85 -14.64 7.85
C ASP A 402 -3.01 -16.06 7.28
N GLN A 403 -4.24 -16.45 6.94
CA GLN A 403 -4.51 -17.73 6.27
C GLN A 403 -3.87 -17.79 4.88
N SER A 404 -3.81 -16.68 4.16
CA SER A 404 -3.10 -16.58 2.88
C SER A 404 -1.58 -16.71 3.06
N VAL A 405 -1.02 -16.15 4.13
CA VAL A 405 0.39 -16.35 4.51
C VAL A 405 0.65 -17.81 4.85
N ALA A 406 -0.27 -18.50 5.53
CA ALA A 406 -0.15 -19.93 5.82
C ALA A 406 -0.06 -20.78 4.53
N ILE A 407 -0.79 -20.43 3.48
CA ILE A 407 -0.68 -21.08 2.15
C ILE A 407 0.72 -20.88 1.58
N ALA A 408 1.25 -19.66 1.61
CA ALA A 408 2.60 -19.37 1.14
C ALA A 408 3.68 -20.10 1.94
N LYS A 409 3.51 -20.25 3.25
CA LYS A 409 4.42 -21.05 4.09
C LYS A 409 4.43 -22.52 3.67
N LYS A 410 3.26 -23.12 3.43
CA LYS A 410 3.17 -24.51 2.91
C LYS A 410 3.80 -24.66 1.52
N PHE A 411 3.68 -23.62 0.67
CA PHE A 411 4.38 -23.59 -0.60
C PHE A 411 5.90 -23.54 -0.41
N ALA A 412 6.40 -22.69 0.50
CA ALA A 412 7.83 -22.56 0.78
C ALA A 412 8.44 -23.81 1.42
N GLU A 413 7.70 -24.61 2.18
CA GLU A 413 8.16 -25.92 2.69
C GLU A 413 8.56 -26.87 1.55
N LYS A 414 7.84 -26.81 0.42
CA LYS A 414 8.13 -27.60 -0.80
C LYS A 414 9.10 -26.91 -1.75
N ASN A 415 9.25 -25.59 -1.61
CA ASN A 415 10.09 -24.73 -2.45
C ASN A 415 10.96 -23.85 -1.54
N PRO A 416 12.00 -24.40 -0.89
CA PRO A 416 12.77 -23.73 0.16
C PRO A 416 13.58 -22.52 -0.33
N ASP A 417 13.66 -22.31 -1.62
CA ASP A 417 14.22 -21.13 -2.29
C ASP A 417 13.21 -19.98 -2.43
N THR A 418 12.15 -19.97 -1.61
CA THR A 418 11.11 -18.95 -1.56
C THR A 418 11.28 -18.04 -0.35
N MET A 419 11.36 -16.73 -0.61
CA MET A 419 11.31 -15.69 0.42
C MET A 419 9.86 -15.22 0.60
N ILE A 420 9.40 -15.15 1.84
CA ILE A 420 8.10 -14.59 2.23
C ILE A 420 8.33 -13.33 3.02
N ILE A 421 7.65 -12.26 2.65
CA ILE A 421 7.66 -10.97 3.34
C ILE A 421 6.21 -10.60 3.66
N VAL A 422 5.94 -10.16 4.89
CA VAL A 422 4.63 -9.66 5.33
C VAL A 422 4.82 -8.29 5.97
N THR A 423 4.10 -7.30 5.48
CA THR A 423 4.10 -5.95 6.04
C THR A 423 2.75 -5.28 5.80
N GLY A 424 2.54 -4.09 6.35
CA GLY A 424 1.56 -3.13 5.86
C GLY A 424 2.26 -2.08 5.00
N ASP A 425 1.49 -1.17 4.50
CA ASP A 425 1.96 0.01 3.78
C ASP A 425 1.95 1.25 4.69
N HIS A 426 0.99 1.38 5.56
CA HIS A 426 0.88 2.34 6.66
C HIS A 426 0.09 1.73 7.83
N THR A 427 -0.17 2.51 8.87
CA THR A 427 -0.93 2.09 10.05
C THR A 427 -2.23 2.89 10.21
N HIS A 428 -3.17 2.34 10.97
CA HIS A 428 -4.29 3.05 11.55
C HIS A 428 -4.11 3.20 13.06
N GLY A 429 -4.55 4.35 13.60
CA GLY A 429 -4.48 4.62 15.02
C GLY A 429 -5.61 3.93 15.78
N LEU A 430 -5.41 2.67 16.14
CA LEU A 430 -6.33 1.93 16.99
C LEU A 430 -5.60 1.19 18.11
N SER A 431 -6.34 0.90 19.18
CA SER A 431 -5.82 0.16 20.33
C SER A 431 -6.88 -0.78 20.88
N ILE A 432 -6.45 -1.96 21.35
CA ILE A 432 -7.27 -2.87 22.13
C ILE A 432 -6.98 -2.59 23.60
N ILE A 433 -7.97 -2.13 24.35
CA ILE A 433 -7.78 -1.66 25.73
C ILE A 433 -8.43 -2.57 26.77
N GLY A 434 -8.96 -3.72 26.38
CA GLY A 434 -9.59 -4.68 27.25
C GLY A 434 -10.81 -5.32 26.61
N THR A 435 -11.82 -5.60 27.41
CA THR A 435 -13.08 -6.20 26.98
C THR A 435 -14.29 -5.38 27.40
N ILE A 436 -15.40 -5.61 26.72
CA ILE A 436 -16.75 -5.18 27.07
C ILE A 436 -17.55 -6.40 27.51
N ASP A 437 -18.35 -6.27 28.58
CA ASP A 437 -19.22 -7.33 29.09
C ASP A 437 -20.70 -6.92 29.02
N ASP A 438 -21.47 -7.55 28.14
CA ASP A 438 -22.90 -7.31 27.95
C ASP A 438 -23.77 -7.80 29.13
N ASN A 439 -23.20 -8.60 30.04
CA ASN A 439 -23.90 -8.97 31.29
C ASN A 439 -23.96 -7.79 32.27
N LYS A 440 -23.23 -6.72 31.99
CA LYS A 440 -23.27 -5.46 32.74
C LYS A 440 -24.21 -4.48 32.03
N PRO A 441 -25.29 -4.01 32.68
CA PRO A 441 -26.26 -3.12 32.04
C PRO A 441 -25.75 -1.68 31.92
N GLY A 442 -26.14 -0.98 30.86
CA GLY A 442 -26.02 0.47 30.71
C GLY A 442 -24.60 1.01 30.89
N THR A 443 -24.44 1.93 31.81
CA THR A 443 -23.16 2.61 32.09
C THR A 443 -22.11 1.66 32.70
N GLU A 444 -22.49 0.62 33.46
CA GLU A 444 -21.54 -0.34 34.03
C GLU A 444 -20.74 -1.09 32.97
N MET A 445 -21.32 -1.39 31.83
CA MET A 445 -20.60 -2.01 30.72
C MET A 445 -19.41 -1.15 30.29
N ARG A 446 -19.58 0.15 30.26
CA ARG A 446 -18.56 1.11 29.84
C ARG A 446 -17.55 1.42 30.95
N GLU A 447 -17.99 1.53 32.19
CA GLU A 447 -17.16 1.92 33.36
C GLU A 447 -16.03 0.91 33.60
N LYS A 448 -16.19 -0.33 33.15
CA LYS A 448 -15.19 -1.39 33.28
C LYS A 448 -14.15 -1.44 32.15
N VAL A 449 -14.39 -0.69 31.06
CA VAL A 449 -13.44 -0.65 29.95
C VAL A 449 -12.12 -0.02 30.39
N GLY A 450 -11.01 -0.74 30.16
CA GLY A 450 -9.67 -0.31 30.54
C GLY A 450 -9.32 -0.51 32.02
N VAL A 451 -10.22 -1.03 32.83
CA VAL A 451 -9.92 -1.46 34.21
C VAL A 451 -9.27 -2.84 34.14
N TYR A 452 -8.00 -2.94 34.52
CA TYR A 452 -7.20 -4.14 34.28
C TYR A 452 -7.80 -5.42 34.91
N GLU A 453 -8.27 -5.34 36.15
CA GLU A 453 -8.87 -6.47 36.84
C GLU A 453 -10.20 -6.93 36.25
N ASP A 454 -10.96 -6.01 35.69
CA ASP A 454 -12.28 -6.25 35.09
C ASP A 454 -12.21 -6.59 33.59
N ALA A 455 -11.10 -6.34 32.92
CA ALA A 455 -10.94 -6.60 31.49
C ALA A 455 -11.17 -8.09 31.18
N GLY A 456 -10.53 -9.00 31.93
CA GLY A 456 -10.64 -10.44 31.74
C GLY A 456 -10.37 -10.86 30.31
N TYR A 457 -11.01 -11.95 29.86
CA TYR A 457 -10.83 -12.50 28.50
C TYR A 457 -12.15 -12.44 27.72
N PRO A 458 -12.10 -12.19 26.40
CA PRO A 458 -13.26 -12.34 25.54
C PRO A 458 -13.67 -13.80 25.43
N ASN A 459 -14.94 -14.07 25.11
CA ASN A 459 -15.47 -15.42 25.04
C ASN A 459 -15.82 -15.88 23.61
N TYR A 460 -15.07 -15.40 22.62
CA TYR A 460 -15.13 -15.91 21.26
C TYR A 460 -14.82 -17.41 21.22
N LYS A 461 -15.49 -18.12 20.32
CA LYS A 461 -15.26 -19.56 20.09
C LYS A 461 -15.16 -19.81 18.60
N ASP A 462 -14.28 -20.71 18.23
CA ASP A 462 -14.11 -21.27 16.89
C ASP A 462 -14.26 -22.80 17.01
N ALA A 463 -15.51 -23.27 17.09
CA ALA A 463 -15.80 -24.69 17.29
C ALA A 463 -15.59 -25.51 16.01
N ASN A 464 -15.82 -24.90 14.86
CA ASN A 464 -15.63 -25.53 13.55
C ASN A 464 -14.16 -25.53 13.08
N LYS A 465 -13.28 -24.78 13.78
CA LYS A 465 -11.83 -24.68 13.53
C LYS A 465 -11.48 -24.15 12.15
N ASP A 466 -12.29 -23.23 11.62
CA ASP A 466 -12.01 -22.56 10.35
C ASP A 466 -11.12 -21.30 10.51
N GLY A 467 -10.78 -20.97 11.76
CA GLY A 467 -9.92 -19.83 12.11
C GLY A 467 -10.70 -18.54 12.35
N TYR A 468 -12.02 -18.56 12.28
CA TYR A 468 -12.90 -17.43 12.60
C TYR A 468 -13.78 -17.74 13.81
N PRO A 469 -14.17 -16.73 14.61
CA PRO A 469 -15.16 -16.96 15.64
C PRO A 469 -16.50 -17.36 15.02
N ASP A 470 -17.20 -18.36 15.58
CA ASP A 470 -18.53 -18.77 15.12
C ASP A 470 -19.56 -17.65 15.25
N ASP A 471 -19.39 -16.76 16.24
CA ASP A 471 -20.21 -15.58 16.48
C ASP A 471 -19.33 -14.41 16.93
N LEU A 472 -19.52 -13.26 16.32
CA LEU A 472 -18.88 -12.00 16.70
C LEU A 472 -19.65 -11.26 17.78
N ASN A 473 -20.95 -11.53 17.92
CA ASN A 473 -21.80 -10.89 18.93
C ASN A 473 -21.84 -11.70 20.25
N VAL A 474 -20.67 -11.94 20.80
CA VAL A 474 -20.52 -12.62 22.07
C VAL A 474 -20.74 -11.68 23.25
N SER A 475 -21.11 -12.22 24.43
CA SER A 475 -21.40 -11.41 25.62
C SER A 475 -20.17 -10.68 26.17
N LYS A 476 -18.98 -11.24 26.01
CA LYS A 476 -17.72 -10.60 26.41
C LYS A 476 -16.79 -10.53 25.19
N ARG A 477 -16.52 -9.33 24.70
CA ARG A 477 -15.82 -9.07 23.46
C ARG A 477 -14.72 -8.02 23.62
N LEU A 478 -13.89 -7.87 22.61
CA LEU A 478 -12.81 -6.86 22.62
C LEU A 478 -13.37 -5.44 22.68
N ALA A 479 -12.72 -4.60 23.48
CA ALA A 479 -12.90 -3.15 23.49
C ALA A 479 -11.80 -2.52 22.63
N VAL A 480 -12.16 -2.11 21.42
CA VAL A 480 -11.25 -1.52 20.43
C VAL A 480 -11.60 -0.05 20.23
N PHE A 481 -10.60 0.80 20.21
CA PHE A 481 -10.74 2.23 20.03
C PHE A 481 -9.87 2.73 18.88
N PHE A 482 -10.46 3.60 18.07
CA PHE A 482 -9.73 4.41 17.11
C PHE A 482 -9.50 5.81 17.69
N ASN A 483 -8.35 6.41 17.44
CA ASN A 483 -7.94 7.69 18.02
C ASN A 483 -8.17 8.89 17.10
N ASN A 484 -8.60 8.68 15.86
CA ASN A 484 -8.72 9.75 14.87
C ASN A 484 -9.96 9.60 14.00
N PHE A 485 -11.00 10.34 14.34
CA PHE A 485 -12.25 10.38 13.57
C PHE A 485 -13.00 11.69 13.85
N PRO A 486 -13.97 12.13 13.03
CA PRO A 486 -15.00 13.09 13.42
C PRO A 486 -15.88 12.58 14.57
N ASP A 487 -16.82 13.39 15.02
CA ASP A 487 -17.77 12.98 16.06
C ASP A 487 -18.52 11.71 15.68
N TYR A 488 -18.66 10.76 16.61
CA TYR A 488 -19.40 9.50 16.39
C TYR A 488 -19.96 8.92 17.68
N TYR A 489 -20.84 7.91 17.56
CA TYR A 489 -21.27 7.08 18.69
C TYR A 489 -20.51 5.77 18.68
N GLU A 490 -19.70 5.53 19.73
CA GLU A 490 -19.12 4.21 19.98
C GLU A 490 -20.16 3.30 20.59
N THR A 491 -20.41 2.13 19.99
CA THR A 491 -21.42 1.18 20.47
C THR A 491 -20.84 -0.05 21.12
N PHE A 492 -19.54 -0.33 20.92
CA PHE A 492 -18.85 -1.55 21.33
C PHE A 492 -19.52 -2.85 20.86
N ARG A 493 -20.28 -2.79 19.78
CA ARG A 493 -21.02 -3.90 19.21
C ARG A 493 -20.61 -4.15 17.76
N PRO A 494 -20.54 -5.44 17.35
CA PRO A 494 -20.28 -5.75 15.95
C PRO A 494 -21.39 -5.23 15.04
N LYS A 495 -20.99 -4.74 13.86
CA LYS A 495 -21.90 -4.18 12.85
C LYS A 495 -22.34 -5.29 11.90
N LEU A 496 -23.27 -6.13 12.37
CA LEU A 496 -23.75 -7.31 11.64
C LEU A 496 -24.97 -7.03 10.72
N ASP A 497 -25.49 -5.82 10.73
CA ASP A 497 -26.61 -5.35 9.89
C ASP A 497 -26.14 -4.57 8.64
N GLY A 498 -24.87 -4.42 8.44
CA GLY A 498 -24.25 -3.70 7.35
C GLY A 498 -22.92 -3.05 7.77
N GLN A 499 -22.33 -2.29 6.87
CA GLN A 499 -21.12 -1.53 7.17
C GLN A 499 -21.41 -0.45 8.22
N PHE A 500 -20.43 -0.19 9.08
CA PHE A 500 -20.51 0.90 10.03
C PHE A 500 -20.45 2.26 9.34
N VAL A 501 -21.42 3.13 9.61
CA VAL A 501 -21.50 4.50 9.10
C VAL A 501 -21.49 5.47 10.28
N PRO A 502 -20.32 5.72 10.91
CA PRO A 502 -20.25 6.41 12.18
C PRO A 502 -20.65 7.90 12.11
N ALA A 503 -20.43 8.55 10.97
CA ALA A 503 -20.80 9.95 10.74
C ALA A 503 -21.62 10.09 9.45
N ILE A 504 -22.52 11.06 9.44
CA ILE A 504 -23.37 11.43 8.30
C ILE A 504 -23.34 12.93 8.08
N LYS A 505 -23.59 13.38 6.85
CA LYS A 505 -23.70 14.82 6.54
C LYS A 505 -24.97 15.43 7.12
N ASN A 506 -24.84 16.61 7.71
CA ASN A 506 -25.94 17.46 8.14
C ASN A 506 -26.37 18.43 7.01
N GLU A 507 -27.35 19.29 7.28
CA GLU A 507 -27.85 20.32 6.35
C GLU A 507 -26.79 21.36 5.95
N LYS A 508 -25.70 21.50 6.72
CA LYS A 508 -24.59 22.41 6.46
C LYS A 508 -23.42 21.73 5.72
N ASP A 509 -23.63 20.51 5.20
CA ASP A 509 -22.61 19.69 4.53
C ASP A 509 -21.43 19.28 5.45
N GLU A 510 -21.65 19.29 6.79
CA GLU A 510 -20.69 18.86 7.79
C GLU A 510 -20.98 17.43 8.24
N TYR A 511 -19.93 16.61 8.42
CA TYR A 511 -20.07 15.29 9.01
C TYR A 511 -20.27 15.37 10.53
N VAL A 512 -21.35 14.78 10.99
CA VAL A 512 -21.74 14.73 12.41
C VAL A 512 -22.04 13.28 12.80
N ALA A 513 -21.97 12.99 14.10
CA ALA A 513 -22.27 11.67 14.63
C ALA A 513 -23.62 11.14 14.13
N ASN A 514 -23.63 9.90 13.63
CA ASN A 514 -24.84 9.25 13.14
C ASN A 514 -25.77 8.87 14.30
N LYS A 515 -26.86 9.61 14.45
CA LYS A 515 -27.86 9.41 15.53
C LYS A 515 -28.56 8.05 15.51
N ALA A 516 -28.44 7.28 14.44
CA ALA A 516 -28.98 5.90 14.40
C ALA A 516 -28.35 5.02 15.51
N TYR A 517 -27.13 5.35 15.93
CA TYR A 517 -26.43 4.60 16.98
C TYR A 517 -26.61 5.14 18.40
N GLU A 518 -27.21 6.34 18.56
CA GLU A 518 -27.36 7.00 19.86
C GLU A 518 -28.09 6.16 20.92
N LYS A 519 -29.10 5.39 20.47
CA LYS A 519 -29.95 4.56 21.35
C LYS A 519 -29.51 3.11 21.49
N VAL A 520 -28.39 2.75 20.89
CA VAL A 520 -27.83 1.41 21.07
C VAL A 520 -27.38 1.26 22.52
N GLN A 521 -27.74 0.17 23.17
CA GLN A 521 -27.39 -0.05 24.57
C GLN A 521 -25.88 0.07 24.80
N GLY A 522 -25.48 0.92 25.73
CA GLY A 522 -24.07 1.18 26.03
C GLY A 522 -23.39 2.16 25.07
N ALA A 523 -24.11 2.74 24.10
CA ALA A 523 -23.55 3.73 23.19
C ALA A 523 -23.00 4.96 23.92
N VAL A 524 -21.87 5.45 23.46
CA VAL A 524 -21.17 6.61 24.02
C VAL A 524 -20.85 7.58 22.90
N PHE A 525 -21.30 8.83 23.05
CA PHE A 525 -20.85 9.89 22.16
C PHE A 525 -19.36 10.15 22.35
N ARG A 526 -18.63 10.18 21.23
CA ARG A 526 -17.23 10.56 21.15
C ARG A 526 -17.09 11.86 20.38
N GLU A 527 -16.56 12.88 21.03
CA GLU A 527 -16.11 14.07 20.32
C GLU A 527 -14.85 13.71 19.53
N GLY A 528 -14.88 14.00 18.24
CA GLY A 528 -13.77 13.67 17.33
C GLY A 528 -12.67 14.72 17.34
N ILE A 529 -11.48 14.32 16.92
CA ILE A 529 -10.32 15.21 16.77
C ILE A 529 -10.12 15.69 15.33
N LEU A 530 -10.84 15.09 14.37
CA LEU A 530 -10.76 15.47 12.96
C LEU A 530 -11.82 16.54 12.61
N PRO A 531 -11.55 17.36 11.59
CA PRO A 531 -12.52 18.36 11.14
C PRO A 531 -13.78 17.68 10.57
N ARG A 532 -14.92 18.37 10.67
CA ARG A 532 -16.22 17.90 10.16
C ARG A 532 -16.34 17.91 8.63
N SER A 533 -15.26 18.16 7.92
CA SER A 533 -15.18 18.08 6.45
C SER A 533 -14.90 16.64 5.93
N SER A 534 -14.63 15.67 6.82
CA SER A 534 -14.29 14.29 6.48
C SER A 534 -15.22 13.32 7.20
N ASP A 535 -15.56 12.20 6.54
CA ASP A 535 -16.35 11.09 7.07
C ASP A 535 -15.48 9.86 7.38
N THR A 536 -14.18 10.02 7.38
CA THR A 536 -13.24 8.91 7.47
C THR A 536 -12.13 9.18 8.48
N GLY A 537 -11.66 8.15 9.14
CA GLY A 537 -10.41 8.16 9.88
C GLY A 537 -9.22 8.35 8.93
N VAL A 538 -8.12 8.88 9.46
CA VAL A 538 -6.87 9.06 8.72
C VAL A 538 -5.80 8.07 9.21
N HIS A 539 -4.77 7.88 8.40
CA HIS A 539 -3.66 6.99 8.75
C HIS A 539 -2.84 7.56 9.92
N ALA A 540 -2.28 6.67 10.72
CA ALA A 540 -1.32 7.04 11.75
C ALA A 540 0.10 7.10 11.16
N VAL A 541 0.99 7.81 11.87
CA VAL A 541 2.40 7.99 11.48
C VAL A 541 3.31 6.92 12.11
N ASP A 542 2.74 5.93 12.78
CA ASP A 542 3.49 4.86 13.43
C ASP A 542 4.31 4.05 12.42
N ASP A 543 5.49 3.59 12.87
CA ASP A 543 6.31 2.69 12.05
C ASP A 543 5.56 1.38 11.71
N MET A 544 5.77 0.91 10.50
CA MET A 544 5.28 -0.41 10.08
C MET A 544 6.17 -1.54 10.59
N VAL A 545 5.55 -2.70 10.85
CA VAL A 545 6.29 -3.94 11.13
C VAL A 545 6.44 -4.75 9.85
N ILE A 546 7.68 -5.00 9.45
CA ILE A 546 8.02 -5.95 8.38
C ILE A 546 8.45 -7.26 9.02
N GLN A 547 7.87 -8.39 8.62
CA GLN A 547 8.32 -9.72 9.00
C GLN A 547 8.63 -10.55 7.76
N ALA A 548 9.64 -11.41 7.85
CA ALA A 548 10.05 -12.22 6.71
C ALA A 548 10.69 -13.54 7.12
N SER A 549 10.66 -14.50 6.19
CA SER A 549 11.39 -15.76 6.28
C SER A 549 11.88 -16.19 4.90
N GLY A 550 12.83 -17.11 4.88
CA GLY A 550 13.40 -17.67 3.66
C GLY A 550 14.71 -16.98 3.24
N PRO A 551 15.31 -17.43 2.12
CA PRO A 551 16.60 -16.95 1.68
C PRO A 551 16.59 -15.45 1.33
N GLY A 552 17.49 -14.68 1.90
CA GLY A 552 17.60 -13.22 1.72
C GLY A 552 16.87 -12.40 2.79
N ALA A 553 16.00 -13.03 3.60
CA ALA A 553 15.21 -12.38 4.63
C ALA A 553 16.05 -11.84 5.80
N GLU A 554 17.27 -12.33 6.00
CA GLU A 554 18.19 -11.91 7.07
C GLU A 554 18.57 -10.42 7.02
N ARG A 555 18.28 -9.74 5.92
CA ARG A 555 18.50 -8.29 5.76
C ARG A 555 17.40 -7.45 6.42
N ILE A 556 16.23 -8.06 6.71
CA ILE A 556 15.11 -7.40 7.39
C ILE A 556 15.39 -7.42 8.89
N ARG A 557 15.87 -6.27 9.43
CA ARG A 557 16.24 -6.14 10.82
C ARG A 557 16.30 -4.68 11.28
N GLY A 558 16.05 -4.44 12.55
CA GLY A 558 16.15 -3.12 13.18
C GLY A 558 15.12 -2.13 12.64
N TYR A 559 15.60 -0.95 12.26
CA TYR A 559 14.81 0.08 11.58
C TYR A 559 15.27 0.19 10.13
N MET A 560 14.30 0.35 9.22
CA MET A 560 14.52 0.49 7.78
C MET A 560 13.68 1.67 7.26
N GLU A 561 14.09 2.26 6.16
CA GLU A 561 13.17 3.06 5.35
C GLU A 561 12.33 2.12 4.47
N ASN A 562 11.09 2.50 4.16
CA ASN A 562 10.26 1.68 3.28
C ASN A 562 10.88 1.46 1.88
N THR A 563 11.73 2.37 1.41
CA THR A 563 12.52 2.22 0.17
C THR A 563 13.52 1.07 0.21
N ASP A 564 13.99 0.67 1.40
CA ASP A 564 14.98 -0.41 1.55
C ASP A 564 14.40 -1.78 1.19
N LEU A 565 13.06 -1.93 1.26
CA LEU A 565 12.41 -3.19 0.90
C LEU A 565 12.64 -3.56 -0.57
N PHE A 566 12.61 -2.58 -1.48
CA PHE A 566 12.97 -2.79 -2.88
C PHE A 566 14.38 -3.39 -3.01
N ARG A 567 15.36 -2.80 -2.30
CA ARG A 567 16.74 -3.28 -2.30
C ARG A 567 16.85 -4.71 -1.76
N VAL A 568 16.12 -5.04 -0.69
CA VAL A 568 16.10 -6.41 -0.13
C VAL A 568 15.61 -7.40 -1.18
N ILE A 569 14.54 -7.06 -1.91
CA ILE A 569 13.96 -7.93 -2.93
C ILE A 569 14.91 -8.12 -4.12
N VAL A 570 15.43 -7.03 -4.68
CA VAL A 570 16.33 -7.12 -5.86
C VAL A 570 17.65 -7.80 -5.52
N ASP A 571 18.15 -7.66 -4.28
CA ASP A 571 19.32 -8.37 -3.80
C ASP A 571 19.09 -9.87 -3.63
N ALA A 572 17.94 -10.26 -3.06
CA ALA A 572 17.57 -11.67 -2.90
C ALA A 572 17.43 -12.38 -4.25
N LEU A 573 16.88 -11.68 -5.24
CA LEU A 573 16.70 -12.17 -6.61
C LEU A 573 17.95 -12.01 -7.47
N ALA A 574 18.97 -11.29 -7.03
CA ALA A 574 20.18 -10.91 -7.78
C ALA A 574 19.84 -10.29 -9.15
N VAL A 575 18.90 -9.35 -9.18
CA VAL A 575 18.46 -8.72 -10.42
C VAL A 575 19.58 -7.89 -11.04
N LYS A 576 19.90 -8.18 -12.29
CA LYS A 576 20.84 -7.40 -13.11
C LYS A 576 20.03 -6.70 -14.20
N PRO A 577 19.78 -5.38 -14.07
CA PRO A 577 19.03 -4.64 -15.07
C PRO A 577 19.70 -4.69 -16.44
N GLN A 578 18.95 -5.14 -17.44
CA GLN A 578 19.40 -5.18 -18.85
C GLN A 578 18.17 -5.20 -19.76
N ASP A 579 18.29 -4.64 -20.94
CA ASP A 579 17.24 -4.78 -21.95
C ASP A 579 17.27 -6.20 -22.53
N LYS A 580 16.08 -6.79 -22.74
CA LYS A 580 15.97 -8.06 -23.49
C LYS A 580 16.50 -7.84 -24.89
N LYS A 581 17.42 -8.72 -25.33
CA LYS A 581 17.93 -8.76 -26.69
C LYS A 581 16.84 -9.20 -27.67
#